data_8b2d696892aba03e3d602eaf057b03ab
#
_entry.id   8b2d696892aba03e3d602eaf057b03ab
#
_cell.length_a   1.000
_cell.length_b   1.000
_cell.length_c   1.000
_cell.angle_alpha   90.00
_cell.angle_beta   90.00
_cell.angle_gamma   90.00
#
_symmetry.space_group_name_H-M   'P 1'
#
loop_
_entity.id
_entity.type
_entity.pdbx_description
1 polymer ?
#
loop_
_entity_poly.entity_id
_entity_poly.type
_entity_poly.pdbx_seq_one_letter_code
_entity_poly.pdbx_strand_id
1 'polypeptide(L)' 'MYKSEQLALSLKHLIESGFWKAHEKLPSLRQQANTSGFSLMTVMNAYQDLEAQGLIYSRTKLGYFVAE' A
#
# COMPACT_ATOMS: atom_id res chain seq x y z
N MET A 1 13.05 -8.90 -10.42
CA MET A 1 12.36 -8.12 -9.37
C MET A 1 10.93 -8.61 -9.26
N TYR A 2 10.45 -8.76 -8.05
CA TYR A 2 9.09 -9.25 -7.83
C TYR A 2 8.08 -8.14 -8.06
N LYS A 3 6.89 -8.50 -8.55
CA LYS A 3 5.83 -7.53 -8.81
C LYS A 3 5.44 -6.79 -7.53
N SER A 4 5.43 -7.48 -6.38
CA SER A 4 5.09 -6.84 -5.12
C SER A 4 6.11 -5.76 -4.74
N GLU A 5 7.39 -5.98 -5.05
CA GLU A 5 8.42 -4.97 -4.78
C GLU A 5 8.23 -3.74 -5.66
N GLN A 6 7.86 -3.94 -6.93
CA GLN A 6 7.60 -2.83 -7.84
C GLN A 6 6.41 -2.02 -7.35
N LEU A 7 5.34 -2.68 -6.94
CA LEU A 7 4.16 -2.00 -6.45
C LEU A 7 4.47 -1.27 -5.14
N ALA A 8 5.18 -1.92 -4.21
CA ALA A 8 5.54 -1.30 -2.94
C ALA A 8 6.38 -0.04 -3.16
N LEU A 9 7.33 -0.10 -4.10
CA LEU A 9 8.17 1.06 -4.39
C LEU A 9 7.35 2.21 -4.97
N SER A 10 6.42 1.91 -5.88
CA SER A 10 5.55 2.93 -6.45
C SER A 10 4.70 3.59 -5.37
N LEU A 11 4.11 2.80 -4.48
CA LEU A 11 3.28 3.32 -3.40
C LEU A 11 4.12 4.12 -2.42
N LYS A 12 5.34 3.66 -2.13
CA LYS A 12 6.25 4.39 -1.26
C LYS A 12 6.53 5.78 -1.82
N HIS A 13 6.77 5.88 -3.12
CA HIS A 13 6.99 7.17 -3.76
C HIS A 13 5.80 8.09 -3.61
N LEU A 14 4.59 7.56 -3.75
CA LEU A 14 3.38 8.36 -3.57
C LEU A 14 3.25 8.85 -2.13
N ILE A 15 3.59 8.01 -1.18
CA ILE A 15 3.55 8.40 0.23
C ILE A 15 4.58 9.49 0.51
N GLU A 16 5.80 9.30 0.04
CA GLU A 16 6.89 10.24 0.29
C GLU A 16 6.69 11.57 -0.43
N SER A 17 6.01 11.56 -1.57
CA SER A 17 5.75 12.78 -2.33
C SER A 17 4.59 13.59 -1.77
N GLY A 18 3.85 13.04 -0.81
CA GLY A 18 2.71 13.72 -0.23
C GLY A 18 1.39 13.51 -0.95
N PHE A 19 1.37 12.59 -1.92
CA PHE A 19 0.13 12.25 -2.60
C PHE A 19 -0.94 11.79 -1.60
N TRP A 20 -0.54 10.93 -0.65
CA TRP A 20 -1.37 10.60 0.50
C TRP A 20 -0.78 11.26 1.73
N LYS A 21 -1.61 11.93 2.49
CA LYS A 21 -1.19 12.58 3.73
C LYS A 21 -1.20 11.57 4.88
N ALA A 22 -0.55 11.94 5.98
CA ALA A 22 -0.54 11.09 7.17
C ALA A 22 -1.95 10.74 7.59
N HIS A 23 -2.15 9.45 7.92
CA HIS A 23 -3.43 8.89 8.37
C HIS A 23 -4.51 8.86 7.29
N GLU A 24 -4.15 9.16 6.06
CA GLU A 24 -5.08 9.04 4.95
C GLU A 24 -5.21 7.56 4.57
N LYS A 25 -6.43 7.15 4.22
CA LYS A 25 -6.70 5.75 3.90
C LYS A 25 -6.21 5.41 2.50
N LEU A 26 -5.49 4.29 2.39
CA LEU A 26 -5.10 3.75 1.10
C LEU A 26 -6.27 2.99 0.47
N PRO A 27 -6.23 2.78 -0.86
CA PRO A 27 -7.20 1.90 -1.50
C PRO A 27 -7.18 0.53 -0.85
N SER A 28 -8.33 -0.15 -0.83
CA SER A 28 -8.39 -1.51 -0.34
C SER A 28 -7.53 -2.41 -1.21
N LEU A 29 -7.18 -3.58 -0.69
CA LEU A 29 -6.40 -4.55 -1.47
C LEU A 29 -7.07 -4.85 -2.81
N ARG A 30 -8.37 -5.03 -2.79
CA ARG A 30 -9.12 -5.34 -4.01
C ARG A 30 -9.14 -4.17 -4.98
N GLN A 31 -9.35 -2.97 -4.48
CA GLN A 31 -9.32 -1.78 -5.32
C GLN A 31 -7.95 -1.58 -5.95
N GLN A 32 -6.91 -1.76 -5.16
CA GLN A 32 -5.54 -1.61 -5.65
C GLN A 32 -5.24 -2.67 -6.71
N ALA A 33 -5.69 -3.89 -6.50
CA ALA A 33 -5.49 -4.96 -7.48
C ALA A 33 -6.17 -4.62 -8.80
N ASN A 34 -7.40 -4.11 -8.75
CA ASN A 34 -8.12 -3.72 -9.95
C ASN A 34 -7.43 -2.57 -10.67
N THR A 35 -6.98 -1.58 -9.93
CA THR A 35 -6.36 -0.38 -10.50
C THR A 35 -4.98 -0.67 -11.08
N SER A 36 -4.18 -1.46 -10.37
CA SER A 36 -2.80 -1.72 -10.77
C SER A 36 -2.66 -2.86 -11.77
N GLY A 37 -3.67 -3.73 -11.85
CA GLY A 37 -3.60 -4.92 -12.69
C GLY A 37 -2.81 -6.06 -12.07
N PHE A 38 -2.35 -5.91 -10.84
CA PHE A 38 -1.66 -6.98 -10.12
C PHE A 38 -2.67 -7.90 -9.43
N SER A 39 -2.23 -9.13 -9.11
CA SER A 39 -3.08 -10.06 -8.37
C SER A 39 -3.28 -9.55 -6.93
N LEU A 40 -4.35 -10.04 -6.31
CA LEU A 40 -4.63 -9.69 -4.92
C LEU A 40 -3.48 -10.08 -3.99
N MET A 41 -2.88 -11.25 -4.25
CA MET A 41 -1.74 -11.72 -3.46
C MET A 41 -0.55 -10.78 -3.59
N THR A 42 -0.26 -10.30 -4.79
CA THR A 42 0.82 -9.36 -5.03
C THR A 42 0.58 -8.05 -4.28
N VAL A 43 -0.65 -7.55 -4.32
CA VAL A 43 -1.00 -6.31 -3.60
C VAL A 43 -0.86 -6.51 -2.09
N MET A 44 -1.33 -7.65 -1.59
CA MET A 44 -1.22 -7.95 -0.16
C MET A 44 0.24 -7.97 0.28
N ASN A 45 1.10 -8.63 -0.50
CA ASN A 45 2.52 -8.68 -0.18
C ASN A 45 3.15 -7.29 -0.19
N ALA A 46 2.76 -6.44 -1.15
CA ALA A 46 3.26 -5.07 -1.22
C ALA A 46 2.85 -4.26 0.00
N TYR A 47 1.59 -4.37 0.43
CA TYR A 47 1.10 -3.66 1.60
C TYR A 47 1.80 -4.15 2.87
N GLN A 48 2.01 -5.47 3.00
CA GLN A 48 2.74 -6.01 4.15
C GLN A 48 4.17 -5.50 4.19
N ASP A 49 4.81 -5.37 3.04
CA ASP A 49 6.16 -4.82 2.94
C ASP A 49 6.19 -3.37 3.41
N LEU A 50 5.23 -2.56 2.96
CA LEU A 50 5.14 -1.17 3.40
C LEU A 50 4.87 -1.06 4.89
N GLU A 51 4.04 -1.95 5.42
CA GLU A 51 3.74 -1.98 6.85
C GLU A 51 4.99 -2.33 7.65
N ALA A 52 5.77 -3.30 7.16
CA ALA A 52 7.02 -3.69 7.81
C ALA A 52 8.03 -2.54 7.84
N GLN A 53 8.00 -1.66 6.84
CA GLN A 53 8.85 -0.49 6.79
C GLN A 53 8.34 0.68 7.64
N GLY A 54 7.15 0.53 8.21
CA GLY A 54 6.55 1.58 9.03
C GLY A 54 5.90 2.69 8.22
N LEU A 55 5.68 2.49 6.94
CA LEU A 55 5.11 3.52 6.07
C LEU A 55 3.58 3.54 6.12
N ILE A 56 2.97 2.42 6.43
CA ILE A 56 1.51 2.31 6.57
C ILE A 56 1.19 1.45 7.78
N TYR A 57 -0.05 1.52 8.24
CA TYR A 57 -0.53 0.67 9.32
C TYR A 57 -1.94 0.20 8.99
N SER A 58 -2.32 -0.93 9.56
CA SER A 58 -3.65 -1.50 9.33
C SER A 58 -4.54 -1.27 10.55
N ARG A 59 -5.84 -1.13 10.28
CA ARG A 59 -6.85 -1.13 11.34
C ARG A 59 -7.89 -2.16 10.99
N THR A 60 -8.23 -2.99 11.95
CA THR A 60 -9.19 -4.06 11.76
C THR A 60 -10.50 -3.52 11.19
N LYS A 61 -10.95 -4.12 10.09
CA LYS A 61 -12.20 -3.79 9.40
C LYS A 61 -12.24 -2.41 8.76
N LEU A 62 -11.19 -1.60 8.91
CA LEU A 62 -11.15 -0.27 8.32
C LEU A 62 -10.22 -0.19 7.11
N GLY A 63 -9.14 -0.97 7.11
CA GLY A 63 -8.20 -1.03 6.00
C GLY A 63 -6.82 -0.53 6.38
N TYR A 64 -6.10 -0.01 5.40
CA TYR A 64 -4.73 0.45 5.57
C TYR A 64 -4.68 1.97 5.49
N PHE A 65 -3.81 2.56 6.29
CA PHE A 65 -3.66 4.01 6.41
C PHE A 65 -2.19 4.39 6.35
N VAL A 66 -1.91 5.59 5.86
CA VAL A 66 -0.55 6.10 5.81
C VAL A 66 -0.09 6.43 7.23
N ALA A 67 1.11 5.95 7.60
CA ALA A 67 1.70 6.27 8.90
C ALA A 67 2.21 7.70 8.89
N GLU A 68 2.29 8.25 10.07
CA GLU A 68 2.81 9.61 10.26
C GLU A 68 4.31 9.68 10.01
#